data_11a89175ac3ea52901ea8b3aa6ea1886
#
_entry.id   11a89175ac3ea52901ea8b3aa6ea1886
#
_cell.length_a   1.000
_cell.length_b   1.000
_cell.length_c   1.000
_cell.angle_alpha   90.00
_cell.angle_beta   90.00
_cell.angle_gamma   90.00
#
_symmetry.space_group_name_H-M   'P 1'
#
loop_
_entity.id
_entity.type
_entity.pdbx_description
1 polymer ?
#
loop_
_entity_poly.entity_id
_entity_poly.type
_entity_poly.pdbx_seq_one_letter_code
_entity_poly.pdbx_strand_id
1 'polypeptide(L)'
;MLSHKKSLDILKKTNALLEGHFVLSSGLHSSKYIQCAKLLSYPVLAEKICKSLANKIKKKYKKIDLILAPAMGGVIIGYEIGKLLKKETIFCERVNGKFTLRRGFNINKGSKIIIIEDVITTGKSSIECSKLVTDNGAEIIGYACIIDRTNGKSNIKQKIVSQIELYIPTFEENKLPKSLSLIHI
;
A
#
# COMPACT_ATOMS: atom_id res chain seq x y z
N MET A 1 -0.67 2.23 19.35
CA MET A 1 -0.79 2.54 17.90
C MET A 1 -0.29 3.96 17.66
N LEU A 2 0.37 4.20 16.54
CA LEU A 2 0.78 5.56 16.17
C LEU A 2 -0.45 6.39 15.79
N SER A 3 -0.45 7.67 16.22
CA SER A 3 -1.45 8.64 15.75
C SER A 3 -1.20 9.02 14.28
N HIS A 4 -2.22 9.61 13.64
CA HIS A 4 -2.10 10.14 12.28
C HIS A 4 -0.93 11.13 12.17
N LYS A 5 -0.85 12.11 13.08
CA LYS A 5 0.24 13.11 13.13
C LYS A 5 1.63 12.45 13.20
N LYS A 6 1.84 11.52 14.16
CA LYS A 6 3.14 10.84 14.29
C LYS A 6 3.50 10.02 13.05
N SER A 7 2.53 9.43 12.36
CA SER A 7 2.77 8.72 11.10
C SER A 7 3.20 9.68 9.99
N LEU A 8 2.56 10.85 9.86
CA LEU A 8 2.95 11.90 8.92
C LEU A 8 4.36 12.43 9.21
N ASP A 9 4.69 12.67 10.49
CA ASP A 9 6.02 13.13 10.88
C ASP A 9 7.12 12.13 10.46
N ILE A 10 6.86 10.84 10.60
CA ILE A 10 7.79 9.79 10.13
C ILE A 10 7.93 9.81 8.60
N LEU A 11 6.82 9.93 7.86
CA LEU A 11 6.86 10.01 6.39
C LEU A 11 7.65 11.23 5.90
N LYS A 12 7.46 12.38 6.52
CA LYS A 12 8.22 13.61 6.21
C LYS A 12 9.71 13.44 6.55
N LYS A 13 10.02 12.93 7.74
CA LYS A 13 11.40 12.70 8.20
C LYS A 13 12.18 11.78 7.28
N THR A 14 11.52 10.82 6.65
CA THR A 14 12.16 9.86 5.72
C THR A 14 12.10 10.29 4.27
N ASN A 15 11.61 11.50 3.97
CA ASN A 15 11.32 11.96 2.61
C ASN A 15 10.40 11.03 1.82
N ALA A 16 9.58 10.24 2.51
CA ALA A 16 8.56 9.41 1.89
C ALA A 16 7.31 10.22 1.52
N LEU A 17 7.10 11.36 2.16
CA LEU A 17 6.11 12.37 1.80
C LEU A 17 6.82 13.69 1.55
N LEU A 18 6.77 14.16 0.32
CA LEU A 18 7.30 15.45 -0.11
C LEU A 18 6.14 16.42 -0.38
N GLU A 19 6.35 17.68 -0.05
CA GLU A 19 5.44 18.80 -0.37
C GLU A 19 6.12 19.73 -1.36
N GLY A 20 5.42 20.12 -2.42
CA GLY A 20 5.95 20.91 -3.52
C GLY A 20 5.05 20.80 -4.74
N HIS A 21 5.56 21.15 -5.91
CA HIS A 21 4.88 20.95 -7.18
C HIS A 21 5.50 19.75 -7.91
N PHE A 22 4.71 18.71 -8.16
CA PHE A 22 5.17 17.48 -8.78
C PHE A 22 4.35 17.17 -10.03
N VAL A 23 5.04 16.77 -11.10
CA VAL A 23 4.41 16.18 -12.28
C VAL A 23 4.48 14.66 -12.13
N LEU A 24 3.32 14.02 -12.07
CA LEU A 24 3.20 12.57 -11.91
C LEU A 24 3.42 11.86 -13.25
N SER A 25 3.71 10.57 -13.21
CA SER A 25 3.87 9.74 -14.43
C SER A 25 2.63 9.71 -15.34
N SER A 26 1.46 10.07 -14.79
CA SER A 26 0.22 10.26 -15.55
C SER A 26 0.13 11.60 -16.30
N GLY A 27 1.11 12.50 -16.13
CA GLY A 27 1.06 13.88 -16.62
C GLY A 27 0.24 14.82 -15.73
N LEU A 28 -0.39 14.33 -14.67
CA LEU A 28 -1.12 15.18 -13.74
C LEU A 28 -0.16 15.84 -12.74
N HIS A 29 -0.55 17.01 -12.28
CA HIS A 29 0.18 17.80 -11.29
C HIS A 29 -0.34 17.55 -9.87
N SER A 30 0.54 17.61 -8.87
CA SER A 30 0.18 17.39 -7.47
C SER A 30 1.02 18.27 -6.54
N SER A 31 0.42 18.69 -5.42
CA SER A 31 1.12 19.41 -4.35
C SER A 31 1.91 18.50 -3.42
N LYS A 32 1.78 17.19 -3.58
CA LYS A 32 2.47 16.20 -2.73
C LYS A 32 2.89 15.01 -3.56
N TYR A 33 4.03 14.43 -3.19
CA TYR A 33 4.54 13.20 -3.77
C TYR A 33 4.81 12.18 -2.67
N ILE A 34 4.45 10.91 -2.93
CA ILE A 34 4.66 9.81 -2.00
C ILE A 34 5.57 8.77 -2.63
N GLN A 35 6.60 8.40 -1.88
CA GLN A 35 7.51 7.32 -2.22
C GLN A 35 7.79 6.46 -0.98
N CYS A 36 6.95 5.47 -0.74
CA CYS A 36 7.06 4.61 0.44
C CYS A 36 8.38 3.83 0.53
N ALA A 37 9.05 3.56 -0.59
CA ALA A 37 10.38 2.96 -0.59
C ALA A 37 11.38 3.77 0.24
N LYS A 38 11.24 5.10 0.31
CA LYS A 38 12.06 5.97 1.17
C LYS A 38 11.83 5.69 2.66
N LEU A 39 10.59 5.52 3.10
CA LEU A 39 10.30 5.08 4.47
C LEU A 39 10.89 3.69 4.74
N LEU A 40 10.67 2.75 3.81
CA LEU A 40 11.05 1.35 3.96
C LEU A 40 12.58 1.15 3.95
N SER A 41 13.36 2.12 3.44
CA SER A 41 14.82 2.13 3.53
C SER A 41 15.34 2.51 4.93
N TYR A 42 14.47 2.89 5.87
CA TYR A 42 14.82 3.15 7.28
C TYR A 42 14.18 2.10 8.19
N PRO A 43 14.79 0.92 8.40
CA PRO A 43 14.16 -0.24 9.06
C PRO A 43 13.53 0.10 10.42
N VAL A 44 14.21 0.89 11.25
CA VAL A 44 13.72 1.27 12.60
C VAL A 44 12.45 2.13 12.53
N LEU A 45 12.35 3.04 11.56
CA LEU A 45 11.17 3.90 11.39
C LEU A 45 10.04 3.14 10.68
N ALA A 46 10.38 2.32 9.70
CA ALA A 46 9.45 1.42 9.02
C ALA A 46 8.80 0.45 10.02
N GLU A 47 9.58 -0.15 10.91
CA GLU A 47 9.06 -1.04 11.96
C GLU A 47 8.01 -0.36 12.83
N LYS A 48 8.21 0.90 13.23
CA LYS A 48 7.21 1.65 14.03
C LYS A 48 5.88 1.79 13.29
N ILE A 49 5.91 2.11 12.01
CA ILE A 49 4.73 2.21 11.15
C ILE A 49 4.08 0.83 11.00
N CYS A 50 4.87 -0.19 10.66
CA CYS A 50 4.37 -1.55 10.44
C CYS A 50 3.80 -2.17 11.72
N LYS A 51 4.41 -1.98 12.90
CA LYS A 51 3.84 -2.40 14.20
C LYS A 51 2.46 -1.78 14.44
N SER A 52 2.31 -0.50 14.15
CA SER A 52 1.01 0.17 14.30
C SER A 52 -0.03 -0.39 13.33
N LEU A 53 0.33 -0.61 12.07
CA LEU A 53 -0.53 -1.21 11.05
C LEU A 53 -0.88 -2.67 11.39
N ALA A 54 0.09 -3.48 11.80
CA ALA A 54 -0.13 -4.87 12.21
C ALA A 54 -1.14 -4.98 13.37
N ASN A 55 -1.09 -4.04 14.33
CA ASN A 55 -2.07 -3.99 15.41
C ASN A 55 -3.49 -3.65 14.91
N LYS A 56 -3.63 -2.78 13.91
CA LYS A 56 -4.92 -2.51 13.28
C LYS A 56 -5.44 -3.75 12.55
N ILE A 57 -4.57 -4.46 11.81
CA ILE A 57 -4.89 -5.69 11.10
C ILE A 57 -5.37 -6.77 12.08
N LYS A 58 -4.64 -7.02 13.18
CA LYS A 58 -5.02 -7.99 14.24
C LYS A 58 -6.40 -7.70 14.86
N LYS A 59 -6.73 -6.42 15.04
CA LYS A 59 -8.05 -6.02 15.57
C LYS A 59 -9.17 -6.31 14.57
N LYS A 60 -8.90 -6.15 13.27
CA LYS A 60 -9.92 -6.30 12.22
C LYS A 60 -10.11 -7.76 11.80
N TYR A 61 -9.02 -8.51 11.67
CA TYR A 61 -9.04 -9.89 11.12
C TYR A 61 -8.59 -10.89 12.17
N LYS A 62 -9.46 -11.84 12.51
CA LYS A 62 -9.19 -12.88 13.52
C LYS A 62 -8.39 -14.05 12.98
N LYS A 63 -8.62 -14.42 11.72
CA LYS A 63 -7.96 -15.53 11.07
C LYS A 63 -7.33 -15.05 9.76
N ILE A 64 -6.02 -15.09 9.71
CA ILE A 64 -5.20 -14.85 8.52
C ILE A 64 -4.35 -16.10 8.34
N ASP A 65 -4.41 -16.72 7.18
CA ASP A 65 -3.61 -17.89 6.89
C ASP A 65 -2.33 -17.51 6.14
N LEU A 66 -2.42 -16.56 5.19
CA LEU A 66 -1.32 -16.15 4.33
C LEU A 66 -1.41 -14.65 4.03
N ILE A 67 -0.25 -14.02 3.85
CA ILE A 67 -0.11 -12.66 3.34
C ILE A 67 0.38 -12.73 1.90
N LEU A 68 -0.28 -12.00 1.00
CA LEU A 68 0.15 -11.82 -0.39
C LEU A 68 0.52 -10.36 -0.63
N ALA A 69 1.71 -10.13 -1.17
CA ALA A 69 2.23 -8.80 -1.45
C ALA A 69 2.53 -8.62 -2.95
N PRO A 70 1.96 -7.63 -3.64
CA PRO A 70 2.36 -7.32 -5.00
C PRO A 70 3.77 -6.73 -5.07
N ALA A 71 4.63 -7.28 -5.90
CA ALA A 71 5.95 -6.69 -6.15
C ALA A 71 5.81 -5.44 -7.04
N MET A 72 6.70 -4.45 -6.85
CA MET A 72 7.83 -4.38 -5.90
C MET A 72 7.45 -3.71 -4.58
N GLY A 73 6.55 -2.71 -4.57
CA GLY A 73 6.25 -1.87 -3.42
C GLY A 73 5.78 -2.64 -2.18
N GLY A 74 4.97 -3.68 -2.41
CA GLY A 74 4.40 -4.50 -1.34
C GLY A 74 5.38 -5.46 -0.67
N VAL A 75 6.53 -5.80 -1.30
CA VAL A 75 7.38 -6.91 -0.82
C VAL A 75 7.96 -6.65 0.58
N ILE A 76 8.59 -5.49 0.77
CA ILE A 76 9.25 -5.16 2.06
C ILE A 76 8.21 -5.01 3.18
N ILE A 77 7.13 -4.26 2.92
CA ILE A 77 6.07 -4.11 3.91
C ILE A 77 5.36 -5.45 4.18
N GLY A 78 5.10 -6.26 3.15
CA GLY A 78 4.51 -7.58 3.30
C GLY A 78 5.34 -8.46 4.23
N TYR A 79 6.65 -8.54 4.00
CA TYR A 79 7.58 -9.28 4.87
C TYR A 79 7.53 -8.78 6.32
N GLU A 80 7.61 -7.47 6.53
CA GLU A 80 7.61 -6.91 7.89
C GLU A 80 6.27 -7.15 8.61
N ILE A 81 5.14 -7.00 7.92
CA ILE A 81 3.82 -7.33 8.48
C ILE A 81 3.70 -8.82 8.77
N GLY A 82 4.21 -9.68 7.87
CA GLY A 82 4.22 -11.13 8.07
C GLY A 82 5.00 -11.54 9.32
N LYS A 83 6.20 -11.00 9.50
CA LYS A 83 7.02 -11.16 10.71
C LYS A 83 6.23 -10.76 11.98
N LEU A 84 5.58 -9.58 11.96
CA LEU A 84 4.82 -9.05 13.10
C LEU A 84 3.54 -9.82 13.40
N LEU A 85 2.91 -10.40 12.38
CA LEU A 85 1.72 -11.24 12.51
C LEU A 85 2.04 -12.72 12.71
N LYS A 86 3.31 -13.11 12.55
CA LYS A 86 3.79 -14.52 12.54
C LYS A 86 3.05 -15.33 11.48
N LYS A 87 2.98 -14.80 10.26
CA LYS A 87 2.31 -15.42 9.12
C LYS A 87 3.25 -15.56 7.96
N GLU A 88 3.09 -16.66 7.22
CA GLU A 88 3.75 -16.84 5.95
C GLU A 88 3.40 -15.67 5.03
N THR A 89 4.41 -15.19 4.31
CA THR A 89 4.27 -14.08 3.37
C THR A 89 4.90 -14.46 2.05
N ILE A 90 4.09 -14.40 1.01
CA ILE A 90 4.52 -14.59 -0.37
C ILE A 90 4.29 -13.30 -1.16
N PHE A 91 4.89 -13.21 -2.32
CA PHE A 91 4.66 -12.10 -3.23
C PHE A 91 4.36 -12.59 -4.64
N CYS A 92 3.62 -11.78 -5.39
CA CYS A 92 3.42 -11.94 -6.81
C CYS A 92 4.16 -10.85 -7.59
N GLU A 93 4.63 -11.17 -8.77
CA GLU A 93 5.36 -10.27 -9.64
C GLU A 93 4.72 -10.20 -11.03
N ARG A 94 4.90 -9.09 -11.74
CA ARG A 94 4.36 -8.95 -13.09
C ARG A 94 5.24 -9.67 -14.10
N VAL A 95 4.61 -10.58 -14.83
CA VAL A 95 5.20 -11.25 -15.99
C VAL A 95 4.29 -10.97 -17.17
N ASN A 96 4.81 -10.35 -18.23
CA ASN A 96 4.02 -9.93 -19.38
C ASN A 96 2.76 -9.12 -19.00
N GLY A 97 2.90 -8.20 -18.04
CA GLY A 97 1.82 -7.33 -17.58
C GLY A 97 0.84 -7.94 -16.57
N LYS A 98 0.89 -9.25 -16.33
CA LYS A 98 -0.02 -9.96 -15.40
C LYS A 98 0.69 -10.37 -14.12
N PHE A 99 0.02 -10.25 -12.98
CA PHE A 99 0.53 -10.80 -11.74
C PHE A 99 0.57 -12.32 -11.78
N THR A 100 1.70 -12.88 -11.34
CA THR A 100 1.99 -14.31 -11.40
C THR A 100 2.70 -14.72 -10.12
N LEU A 101 2.35 -15.89 -9.57
CA LEU A 101 3.14 -16.54 -8.54
C LEU A 101 4.32 -17.24 -9.21
N ARG A 102 5.51 -17.01 -8.66
CA ARG A 102 6.75 -17.66 -9.10
C ARG A 102 7.51 -18.20 -7.88
N ARG A 103 8.74 -18.66 -8.08
CA ARG A 103 9.66 -19.06 -7.00
C ARG A 103 9.12 -20.21 -6.14
N GLY A 104 8.24 -21.03 -6.69
CA GLY A 104 7.62 -22.13 -5.94
C GLY A 104 6.53 -21.69 -4.95
N PHE A 105 6.11 -20.42 -4.96
CA PHE A 105 5.02 -19.96 -4.12
C PHE A 105 3.68 -20.57 -4.57
N ASN A 106 2.91 -21.05 -3.60
CA ASN A 106 1.60 -21.63 -3.80
C ASN A 106 0.56 -21.01 -2.87
N ILE A 107 -0.68 -21.00 -3.31
CA ILE A 107 -1.83 -20.59 -2.51
C ILE A 107 -2.71 -21.81 -2.32
N ASN A 108 -2.92 -22.24 -1.07
CA ASN A 108 -3.76 -23.38 -0.76
C ASN A 108 -5.24 -23.01 -0.85
N LYS A 109 -6.04 -23.89 -1.45
CA LYS A 109 -7.50 -23.75 -1.52
C LYS A 109 -8.10 -23.54 -0.12
N GLY A 110 -9.04 -22.60 -0.01
CA GLY A 110 -9.73 -22.28 1.24
C GLY A 110 -8.91 -21.40 2.22
N SER A 111 -7.65 -21.07 1.91
CA SER A 111 -6.86 -20.17 2.75
C SER A 111 -7.47 -18.77 2.80
N LYS A 112 -7.38 -18.13 3.98
CA LYS A 112 -7.79 -16.75 4.21
C LYS A 112 -6.61 -15.81 4.04
N ILE A 113 -6.65 -14.99 2.99
CA ILE A 113 -5.53 -14.19 2.53
C ILE A 113 -5.83 -12.71 2.72
N ILE A 114 -4.83 -11.97 3.23
CA ILE A 114 -4.81 -10.51 3.21
C ILE A 114 -3.77 -10.02 2.20
N ILE A 115 -4.14 -9.05 1.38
CA ILE A 115 -3.21 -8.39 0.45
C ILE A 115 -2.61 -7.16 1.12
N ILE A 116 -1.28 -7.04 1.09
CA ILE A 116 -0.52 -5.95 1.70
C ILE A 116 0.21 -5.15 0.63
N GLU A 117 -0.06 -3.85 0.60
CA GLU A 117 0.56 -2.88 -0.32
C GLU A 117 1.26 -1.76 0.48
N ASP A 118 2.16 -1.04 -0.15
CA ASP A 118 2.71 0.18 0.43
C ASP A 118 1.72 1.36 0.32
N VAL A 119 1.16 1.58 -0.86
CA VAL A 119 0.15 2.62 -1.14
C VAL A 119 -0.98 2.05 -1.99
N ILE A 120 -2.22 2.27 -1.58
CA ILE A 120 -3.39 1.99 -2.41
C ILE A 120 -3.95 3.32 -2.95
N THR A 121 -4.00 3.46 -4.27
CA THR A 121 -4.61 4.62 -4.97
C THR A 121 -5.95 4.24 -5.58
N THR A 122 -5.97 3.76 -6.81
CA THR A 122 -7.20 3.26 -7.46
C THR A 122 -7.59 1.86 -7.01
N GLY A 123 -6.67 1.14 -6.39
CA GLY A 123 -6.84 -0.27 -6.03
C GLY A 123 -6.65 -1.25 -7.20
N LYS A 124 -6.26 -0.76 -8.40
CA LYS A 124 -6.13 -1.61 -9.59
C LYS A 124 -5.17 -2.78 -9.36
N SER A 125 -3.95 -2.53 -8.87
CA SER A 125 -2.96 -3.58 -8.58
C SER A 125 -3.47 -4.57 -7.55
N SER A 126 -4.08 -4.09 -6.48
CA SER A 126 -4.64 -4.96 -5.42
C SER A 126 -5.75 -5.86 -5.96
N ILE A 127 -6.64 -5.33 -6.83
CA ILE A 127 -7.71 -6.11 -7.45
C ILE A 127 -7.15 -7.13 -8.45
N GLU A 128 -6.16 -6.75 -9.26
CA GLU A 128 -5.48 -7.69 -10.16
C GLU A 128 -4.78 -8.80 -9.38
N CYS A 129 -4.12 -8.46 -8.26
CA CYS A 129 -3.49 -9.42 -7.37
C CYS A 129 -4.53 -10.37 -6.73
N SER A 130 -5.73 -9.88 -6.42
CA SER A 130 -6.79 -10.69 -5.83
C SER A 130 -7.26 -11.83 -6.75
N LYS A 131 -7.14 -11.68 -8.06
CA LYS A 131 -7.47 -12.74 -9.00
C LYS A 131 -6.62 -14.01 -8.78
N LEU A 132 -5.32 -13.83 -8.46
CA LEU A 132 -4.47 -14.98 -8.13
C LEU A 132 -5.01 -15.78 -6.94
N VAL A 133 -5.57 -15.09 -5.97
CA VAL A 133 -6.16 -15.74 -4.77
C VAL A 133 -7.41 -16.49 -5.13
N THR A 134 -8.34 -15.85 -5.85
CA THR A 134 -9.62 -16.49 -6.24
C THR A 134 -9.42 -17.61 -7.24
N ASP A 135 -8.49 -17.48 -8.18
CA ASP A 135 -8.17 -18.50 -9.18
C ASP A 135 -7.58 -19.77 -8.53
N ASN A 136 -6.93 -19.64 -7.37
CA ASN A 136 -6.46 -20.76 -6.56
C ASN A 136 -7.51 -21.27 -5.54
N GLY A 137 -8.76 -20.79 -5.60
CA GLY A 137 -9.84 -21.21 -4.72
C GLY A 137 -9.66 -20.75 -3.25
N ALA A 138 -8.90 -19.71 -2.99
CA ALA A 138 -8.71 -19.10 -1.68
C ALA A 138 -9.61 -17.87 -1.51
N GLU A 139 -9.71 -17.37 -0.27
CA GLU A 139 -10.58 -16.25 0.13
C GLU A 139 -9.75 -14.99 0.39
N ILE A 140 -10.12 -13.86 -0.23
CA ILE A 140 -9.63 -12.56 0.14
C ILE A 140 -10.43 -12.04 1.34
N ILE A 141 -9.79 -11.95 2.49
CA ILE A 141 -10.45 -11.41 3.69
C ILE A 141 -10.28 -9.89 3.83
N GLY A 142 -9.34 -9.28 3.12
CA GLY A 142 -9.16 -7.83 3.09
C GLY A 142 -7.85 -7.36 2.51
N TYR A 143 -7.66 -6.06 2.63
CA TYR A 143 -6.49 -5.34 2.12
C TYR A 143 -5.92 -4.45 3.22
N ALA A 144 -4.60 -4.28 3.23
CA ALA A 144 -3.98 -3.28 4.10
C ALA A 144 -2.81 -2.57 3.41
N CYS A 145 -2.53 -1.33 3.86
CA CYS A 145 -1.43 -0.53 3.31
C CYS A 145 -0.91 0.48 4.33
N ILE A 146 0.27 1.04 4.06
CA ILE A 146 0.76 2.17 4.84
C ILE A 146 -0.12 3.38 4.57
N ILE A 147 -0.37 3.68 3.30
CA ILE A 147 -1.10 4.88 2.89
C ILE A 147 -2.29 4.50 2.01
N ASP A 148 -3.49 4.85 2.46
CA ASP A 148 -4.70 4.82 1.64
C ASP A 148 -4.92 6.20 1.01
N ARG A 149 -4.89 6.25 -0.32
CA ARG A 149 -5.18 7.43 -1.14
C ARG A 149 -6.47 7.30 -1.94
N THR A 150 -7.26 6.28 -1.67
CA THR A 150 -8.47 6.01 -2.45
C THR A 150 -9.56 7.08 -2.26
N ASN A 151 -9.51 7.78 -1.14
CA ASN A 151 -10.58 8.70 -0.72
C ASN A 151 -11.98 8.04 -0.79
N GLY A 152 -12.04 6.73 -0.49
CA GLY A 152 -13.26 5.93 -0.57
C GLY A 152 -13.76 5.63 -2.00
N LYS A 153 -12.98 5.96 -3.03
CA LYS A 153 -13.37 5.82 -4.45
C LYS A 153 -12.73 4.64 -5.17
N SER A 154 -12.11 3.70 -4.44
CA SER A 154 -11.56 2.50 -5.07
C SER A 154 -12.65 1.48 -5.42
N ASN A 155 -12.36 0.61 -6.40
CA ASN A 155 -13.23 -0.53 -6.73
C ASN A 155 -13.03 -1.72 -5.77
N ILE A 156 -12.25 -1.56 -4.71
CA ILE A 156 -12.08 -2.58 -3.66
C ILE A 156 -13.35 -2.60 -2.82
N LYS A 157 -14.03 -3.75 -2.81
CA LYS A 157 -15.30 -3.91 -2.06
C LYS A 157 -15.08 -4.05 -0.55
N GLN A 158 -13.97 -4.67 -0.14
CA GLN A 158 -13.62 -4.86 1.26
C GLN A 158 -13.02 -3.57 1.84
N LYS A 159 -13.21 -3.37 3.15
CA LYS A 159 -12.59 -2.23 3.84
C LYS A 159 -11.06 -2.38 3.86
N ILE A 160 -10.37 -1.35 3.39
CA ILE A 160 -8.91 -1.23 3.48
C ILE A 160 -8.52 -0.88 4.92
N VAL A 161 -7.52 -1.57 5.47
CA VAL A 161 -6.89 -1.22 6.75
C VAL A 161 -5.62 -0.45 6.44
N SER A 162 -5.62 0.85 6.68
CA SER A 162 -4.46 1.70 6.43
C SER A 162 -3.82 2.21 7.72
N GLN A 163 -2.51 2.51 7.67
CA GLN A 163 -1.87 3.24 8.75
C GLN A 163 -2.34 4.69 8.76
N ILE A 164 -2.40 5.31 7.59
CA ILE A 164 -2.97 6.64 7.40
C ILE A 164 -3.79 6.71 6.11
N GLU A 165 -4.76 7.60 6.10
CA GLU A 165 -5.50 8.01 4.91
C GLU A 165 -5.03 9.41 4.51
N LEU A 166 -4.68 9.59 3.23
CA LEU A 166 -4.21 10.86 2.68
C LEU A 166 -4.95 11.23 1.42
N TYR A 167 -5.70 12.30 1.50
CA TYR A 167 -6.24 12.92 0.30
C TYR A 167 -5.16 13.79 -0.36
N ILE A 168 -4.79 13.47 -1.59
CA ILE A 168 -3.84 14.22 -2.40
C ILE A 168 -4.52 14.54 -3.73
N PRO A 169 -4.98 15.78 -3.92
CA PRO A 169 -5.60 16.18 -5.17
C PRO A 169 -4.58 16.19 -6.31
N THR A 170 -5.06 15.87 -7.50
CA THR A 170 -4.30 15.98 -8.75
C THR A 170 -5.02 16.91 -9.71
N PHE A 171 -4.27 17.61 -10.55
CA PHE A 171 -4.76 18.66 -11.42
C PHE A 171 -4.23 18.45 -12.84
N GLU A 172 -5.01 18.80 -13.83
CA GLU A 172 -4.54 18.99 -15.20
C GLU A 172 -3.70 20.27 -15.29
N GLU A 173 -2.72 20.32 -16.18
CA GLU A 173 -1.82 21.47 -16.33
C GLU A 173 -2.58 22.80 -16.52
N ASN A 174 -3.63 22.77 -17.30
CA ASN A 174 -4.47 23.96 -17.59
C ASN A 174 -5.44 24.34 -16.47
N LYS A 175 -5.49 23.58 -15.36
CA LYS A 175 -6.38 23.77 -14.19
C LYS A 175 -5.61 23.85 -12.88
N LEU A 176 -4.36 24.30 -12.93
CA LEU A 176 -3.53 24.42 -11.72
C LEU A 176 -4.07 25.50 -10.79
N PRO A 177 -4.21 25.21 -9.48
CA PRO A 177 -4.49 26.25 -8.50
C PRO A 177 -3.29 27.21 -8.42
N LYS A 178 -3.56 28.51 -8.23
CA LYS A 178 -2.50 29.56 -8.17
C LYS A 178 -1.39 29.22 -7.19
N SER A 179 -1.71 28.62 -6.06
CA SER A 179 -0.73 28.18 -5.04
C SER A 179 0.25 27.11 -5.55
N LEU A 180 -0.13 26.34 -6.56
CA LEU A 180 0.71 25.28 -7.12
C LEU A 180 1.54 25.76 -8.31
N SER A 181 1.04 26.71 -9.08
CA SER A 181 1.74 27.26 -10.25
C SER A 181 3.02 28.05 -9.90
N LEU A 182 3.15 28.50 -8.65
CA LEU A 182 4.28 29.32 -8.18
C LEU A 182 5.42 28.50 -7.59
N ILE A 183 5.28 27.20 -7.43
CA ILE A 183 6.32 26.32 -6.89
C ILE A 183 7.08 25.71 -8.07
N HIS A 184 8.26 26.25 -8.37
CA HIS A 184 9.18 25.65 -9.34
C HIS A 184 9.95 24.50 -8.67
N ILE A 185 10.00 23.35 -9.33
CA ILE A 185 10.85 22.20 -8.97
C ILE A 185 12.17 22.33 -9.70
#